data_8b1e5da09449c3986c8908927be15e7f
#
_entry.id   8b1e5da09449c3986c8908927be15e7f
#
_cell.length_a   1.000
_cell.length_b   1.000
_cell.length_c   1.000
_cell.angle_alpha   90.00
_cell.angle_beta   90.00
_cell.angle_gamma   90.00
#
_symmetry.space_group_name_H-M   'P 1'
#
loop_
_entity.id
_entity.type
_entity.pdbx_description
1 polymer ?
#
loop_
_entity_poly.entity_id
_entity_poly.type
_entity_poly.pdbx_seq_one_letter_code
_entity_poly.pdbx_strand_id
1 'polypeptide(L)'
;MSDETANKRAAMPTVANPILERRTVENSNRNLLKHLKPGISVLDVGCGSGAITRGIAERVGVQGRVLGVDPGEKLIAEAQQHTAGLPQLAFQQADLFSFETTERFDIVTCARVLQWLNRPEEALVRMKNLVKPGGILAVLDYNHERIEWTPEPPAAMRAFYAAFLKWRQEAGFDNAIADHLRELFERNGLEEVTVEPQFEISRRENPGFAVASRIWAEVAEIRGPQLVKDGYIAEEDRLRAIEEYDQWITAPGESMQLYLLAVEGRKNQP
;
A
#
# COMPACT_ATOMS: atom_id res chain seq x y z
N MET A 1 -1.55 11.57 19.99
CA MET A 1 -1.04 10.20 20.24
C MET A 1 0.45 10.18 19.88
N SER A 2 1.29 9.32 20.51
CA SER A 2 2.73 9.33 20.25
C SER A 2 3.05 8.65 18.91
N ASP A 3 4.12 9.10 18.23
CA ASP A 3 4.67 8.47 17.03
C ASP A 3 4.98 6.97 17.26
N GLU A 4 5.33 6.61 18.49
CA GLU A 4 5.57 5.22 18.89
C GLU A 4 4.36 4.31 18.70
N THR A 5 3.14 4.79 19.06
CA THR A 5 1.90 4.01 18.86
C THR A 5 1.61 3.83 17.38
N ALA A 6 1.77 4.89 16.57
CA ALA A 6 1.58 4.83 15.13
C ALA A 6 2.56 3.85 14.49
N ASN A 7 3.86 3.97 14.79
CA ASN A 7 4.89 3.09 14.25
C ASN A 7 4.64 1.61 14.60
N LYS A 8 4.22 1.34 15.85
CA LYS A 8 3.89 -0.01 16.29
C LYS A 8 2.69 -0.59 15.54
N ARG A 9 1.67 0.22 15.26
CA ARG A 9 0.48 -0.19 14.50
C ARG A 9 0.75 -0.30 13.01
N ALA A 10 1.65 0.51 12.46
CA ALA A 10 2.09 0.44 11.06
C ALA A 10 2.96 -0.78 10.77
N ALA A 11 3.80 -1.20 11.73
CA ALA A 11 4.73 -2.31 11.57
C ALA A 11 4.02 -3.56 11.05
N MET A 12 4.58 -4.16 9.99
CA MET A 12 4.04 -5.42 9.46
C MET A 12 4.30 -6.56 10.42
N PRO A 13 3.30 -7.40 10.72
CA PRO A 13 3.51 -8.62 11.48
C PRO A 13 4.54 -9.54 10.82
N THR A 14 5.29 -10.28 11.64
CA THR A 14 6.42 -11.11 11.20
C THR A 14 6.03 -12.40 10.47
N VAL A 15 4.76 -12.61 10.19
CA VAL A 15 4.26 -13.77 9.46
C VAL A 15 4.35 -13.48 7.96
N ALA A 16 4.74 -14.49 7.17
CA ALA A 16 4.69 -14.42 5.70
C ALA A 16 3.36 -13.81 5.25
N ASN A 17 3.42 -12.74 4.48
CA ASN A 17 2.22 -12.02 4.08
C ASN A 17 1.86 -12.34 2.62
N PRO A 18 0.99 -13.34 2.39
CA PRO A 18 0.61 -13.76 1.05
C PRO A 18 -0.05 -12.64 0.25
N ILE A 19 -0.60 -11.61 0.93
CA ILE A 19 -1.16 -10.44 0.27
C ILE A 19 -0.08 -9.68 -0.50
N LEU A 20 1.13 -9.53 0.08
CA LEU A 20 2.24 -8.81 -0.57
C LEU A 20 2.78 -9.57 -1.78
N GLU A 21 2.95 -10.88 -1.65
CA GLU A 21 3.53 -11.72 -2.69
C GLU A 21 2.67 -11.85 -3.95
N ARG A 22 1.35 -11.66 -3.83
CA ARG A 22 0.42 -11.68 -4.98
C ARG A 22 0.43 -10.38 -5.79
N ARG A 23 1.10 -9.33 -5.30
CA ARG A 23 1.14 -8.02 -5.97
C ARG A 23 2.19 -8.00 -7.06
N THR A 24 1.84 -7.37 -8.17
CA THR A 24 2.75 -7.03 -9.27
C THR A 24 2.55 -5.58 -9.66
N VAL A 25 3.44 -5.01 -10.45
CA VAL A 25 3.24 -3.64 -10.95
C VAL A 25 1.97 -3.56 -11.83
N GLU A 26 1.63 -4.64 -12.54
CA GLU A 26 0.48 -4.71 -13.44
C GLU A 26 -0.86 -4.73 -12.69
N ASN A 27 -0.94 -5.50 -11.60
CA ASN A 27 -2.20 -5.64 -10.87
C ASN A 27 -2.35 -4.66 -9.70
N SER A 28 -1.23 -4.15 -9.17
CA SER A 28 -1.22 -3.41 -7.91
C SER A 28 -0.62 -2.01 -7.98
N ASN A 29 -0.04 -1.58 -9.12
CA ASN A 29 0.46 -0.22 -9.33
C ASN A 29 0.47 0.14 -10.82
N ARG A 30 -0.61 -0.22 -11.54
CA ARG A 30 -0.66 -0.17 -13.02
C ARG A 30 -0.53 1.22 -13.60
N ASN A 31 -0.87 2.29 -12.85
CA ASN A 31 -0.69 3.68 -13.30
C ASN A 31 0.77 4.00 -13.62
N LEU A 32 1.74 3.35 -12.97
CA LEU A 32 3.16 3.54 -13.27
C LEU A 32 3.54 3.03 -14.66
N LEU A 33 2.85 2.04 -15.21
CA LEU A 33 3.24 1.37 -16.45
C LEU A 33 3.45 2.34 -17.63
N LYS A 34 2.63 3.39 -17.72
CA LYS A 34 2.73 4.43 -18.77
C LYS A 34 4.01 5.28 -18.67
N HIS A 35 4.65 5.30 -17.51
CA HIS A 35 5.85 6.10 -17.24
C HIS A 35 7.13 5.27 -17.25
N LEU A 36 7.05 3.94 -17.08
CA LEU A 36 8.22 3.08 -17.02
C LEU A 36 8.85 2.95 -18.41
N LYS A 37 10.07 3.45 -18.53
CA LYS A 37 10.88 3.43 -19.77
C LYS A 37 12.28 2.89 -19.46
N PRO A 38 12.95 2.24 -20.43
CA PRO A 38 14.34 1.86 -20.26
C PRO A 38 15.23 3.04 -19.88
N GLY A 39 16.13 2.82 -18.93
CA GLY A 39 17.16 3.78 -18.52
C GLY A 39 16.76 4.79 -17.45
N ILE A 40 15.51 4.86 -17.01
CA ILE A 40 15.08 5.78 -15.93
C ILE A 40 15.46 5.26 -14.54
N SER A 41 15.50 6.17 -13.57
CA SER A 41 15.68 5.88 -12.15
C SER A 41 14.37 5.96 -11.38
N VAL A 42 14.08 4.95 -10.56
CA VAL A 42 12.85 4.86 -9.76
C VAL A 42 13.19 4.58 -8.30
N LEU A 43 12.55 5.32 -7.38
CA LEU A 43 12.53 5.01 -5.96
C LEU A 43 11.13 4.50 -5.60
N ASP A 44 11.07 3.30 -5.01
CA ASP A 44 9.84 2.71 -4.48
C ASP A 44 9.87 2.76 -2.95
N VAL A 45 9.04 3.62 -2.37
CA VAL A 45 8.98 3.86 -0.92
C VAL A 45 7.94 2.94 -0.29
N GLY A 46 8.34 2.21 0.75
CA GLY A 46 7.52 1.16 1.37
C GLY A 46 7.40 -0.06 0.45
N CYS A 47 8.52 -0.49 -0.13
CA CYS A 47 8.57 -1.55 -1.12
C CYS A 47 8.17 -2.95 -0.58
N GLY A 48 8.09 -3.11 0.74
CA GLY A 48 7.76 -4.39 1.38
C GLY A 48 8.73 -5.50 0.96
N SER A 49 8.19 -6.65 0.56
CA SER A 49 8.95 -7.80 0.05
C SER A 49 9.52 -7.60 -1.37
N GLY A 50 9.28 -6.44 -1.99
CA GLY A 50 9.85 -6.09 -3.31
C GLY A 50 9.08 -6.63 -4.52
N ALA A 51 7.91 -7.24 -4.34
CA ALA A 51 7.15 -7.86 -5.41
C ALA A 51 6.78 -6.87 -6.55
N ILE A 52 6.30 -5.67 -6.20
CA ILE A 52 6.01 -4.60 -7.17
C ILE A 52 7.32 -4.02 -7.73
N THR A 53 8.30 -3.76 -6.85
CA THR A 53 9.59 -3.13 -7.19
C THR A 53 10.36 -3.93 -8.23
N ARG A 54 10.31 -5.27 -8.14
CA ARG A 54 10.89 -6.17 -9.13
C ARG A 54 10.29 -5.94 -10.52
N GLY A 55 8.97 -5.88 -10.65
CA GLY A 55 8.30 -5.61 -11.92
C GLY A 55 8.66 -4.23 -12.50
N ILE A 56 8.89 -3.22 -11.64
CA ILE A 56 9.41 -1.92 -12.05
C ILE A 56 10.82 -2.09 -12.65
N ALA A 57 11.71 -2.84 -11.97
CA ALA A 57 13.09 -3.05 -12.40
C ALA A 57 13.18 -3.80 -13.75
N GLU A 58 12.33 -4.79 -13.97
CA GLU A 58 12.24 -5.51 -15.24
C GLU A 58 11.89 -4.56 -16.41
N ARG A 59 11.02 -3.57 -16.18
CA ARG A 59 10.58 -2.61 -17.21
C ARG A 59 11.59 -1.49 -17.50
N VAL A 60 12.32 -1.01 -16.48
CA VAL A 60 13.34 0.01 -16.71
C VAL A 60 14.64 -0.57 -17.29
N GLY A 61 14.79 -1.89 -17.24
CA GLY A 61 15.91 -2.61 -17.86
C GLY A 61 17.26 -2.28 -17.24
N VAL A 62 18.31 -2.95 -17.75
CA VAL A 62 19.66 -2.91 -17.18
C VAL A 62 20.35 -1.52 -17.24
N GLN A 63 19.86 -0.61 -18.06
CA GLN A 63 20.35 0.77 -18.12
C GLN A 63 19.65 1.71 -17.12
N GLY A 64 18.56 1.24 -16.50
CA GLY A 64 17.84 1.96 -15.48
C GLY A 64 18.41 1.72 -14.10
N ARG A 65 17.74 2.30 -13.09
CA ARG A 65 18.06 2.09 -11.69
C ARG A 65 16.77 2.06 -10.86
N VAL A 66 16.61 1.04 -10.02
CA VAL A 66 15.50 0.95 -9.09
C VAL A 66 16.04 0.72 -7.69
N LEU A 67 15.58 1.55 -6.77
CA LEU A 67 15.83 1.40 -5.35
C LEU A 67 14.48 1.21 -4.62
N GLY A 68 14.32 0.09 -3.93
CA GLY A 68 13.23 -0.11 -2.98
C GLY A 68 13.68 0.19 -1.56
N VAL A 69 12.90 0.96 -0.79
CA VAL A 69 13.17 1.24 0.61
C VAL A 69 11.99 0.85 1.48
N ASP A 70 12.24 0.20 2.63
CA ASP A 70 11.23 -0.19 3.61
C ASP A 70 11.88 -0.24 5.01
N PRO A 71 11.20 0.17 6.09
CA PRO A 71 11.74 0.07 7.44
C PRO A 71 11.83 -1.38 7.97
N GLY A 72 11.08 -2.31 7.38
CA GLY A 72 10.98 -3.70 7.81
C GLY A 72 12.21 -4.54 7.43
N GLU A 73 13.10 -4.82 8.38
CA GLU A 73 14.31 -5.62 8.17
C GLU A 73 14.03 -6.95 7.48
N LYS A 74 13.02 -7.70 7.95
CA LYS A 74 12.66 -9.01 7.37
C LYS A 74 12.12 -8.88 5.95
N LEU A 75 11.30 -7.87 5.68
CA LEU A 75 10.78 -7.60 4.34
C LEU A 75 11.91 -7.27 3.36
N ILE A 76 12.89 -6.48 3.78
CA ILE A 76 14.07 -6.19 2.96
C ILE A 76 14.93 -7.43 2.73
N ALA A 77 15.09 -8.29 3.74
CA ALA A 77 15.82 -9.55 3.59
C ALA A 77 15.12 -10.50 2.57
N GLU A 78 13.79 -10.54 2.56
CA GLU A 78 13.00 -11.23 1.53
C GLU A 78 13.16 -10.58 0.17
N ALA A 79 13.01 -9.25 0.08
CA ALA A 79 13.17 -8.49 -1.16
C ALA A 79 14.53 -8.71 -1.82
N GLN A 80 15.60 -8.76 -1.04
CA GLN A 80 16.96 -9.00 -1.54
C GLN A 80 17.14 -10.36 -2.23
N GLN A 81 16.33 -11.37 -1.89
CA GLN A 81 16.34 -12.67 -2.57
C GLN A 81 15.82 -12.57 -4.02
N HIS A 82 15.05 -11.54 -4.34
CA HIS A 82 14.47 -11.29 -5.66
C HIS A 82 15.36 -10.48 -6.61
N THR A 83 16.58 -10.09 -6.21
CA THR A 83 17.51 -9.28 -7.04
C THR A 83 18.24 -10.09 -8.10
N ALA A 84 18.20 -11.43 -8.03
CA ALA A 84 18.93 -12.29 -8.95
C ALA A 84 18.57 -11.98 -10.42
N GLY A 85 19.60 -11.69 -11.23
CA GLY A 85 19.45 -11.35 -12.65
C GLY A 85 19.02 -9.90 -12.94
N LEU A 86 18.88 -9.06 -11.92
CA LEU A 86 18.45 -7.66 -12.05
C LEU A 86 19.51 -6.69 -11.45
N PRO A 87 20.66 -6.46 -12.12
CA PRO A 87 21.73 -5.62 -11.57
C PRO A 87 21.32 -4.17 -11.33
N GLN A 88 20.24 -3.70 -11.96
CA GLN A 88 19.66 -2.37 -11.79
C GLN A 88 18.78 -2.25 -10.53
N LEU A 89 18.47 -3.37 -9.82
CA LEU A 89 17.59 -3.41 -8.66
C LEU A 89 18.40 -3.51 -7.38
N ALA A 90 18.10 -2.63 -6.43
CA ALA A 90 18.62 -2.67 -5.07
C ALA A 90 17.51 -2.46 -4.04
N PHE A 91 17.68 -3.03 -2.85
CA PHE A 91 16.82 -2.80 -1.70
C PHE A 91 17.63 -2.33 -0.50
N GLN A 92 17.08 -1.38 0.25
CA GLN A 92 17.70 -0.82 1.44
C GLN A 92 16.70 -0.74 2.58
N GLN A 93 17.08 -1.22 3.76
CA GLN A 93 16.32 -0.96 4.96
C GLN A 93 16.45 0.53 5.33
N ALA A 94 15.35 1.25 5.29
CA ALA A 94 15.31 2.66 5.67
C ALA A 94 13.88 3.09 6.01
N ASP A 95 13.76 3.93 7.04
CA ASP A 95 12.55 4.68 7.33
C ASP A 95 12.56 6.00 6.51
N LEU A 96 11.48 6.29 5.79
CA LEU A 96 11.35 7.47 4.94
C LEU A 96 11.67 8.78 5.69
N PHE A 97 11.29 8.87 6.97
CA PHE A 97 11.51 10.08 7.76
C PHE A 97 12.97 10.32 8.15
N SER A 98 13.81 9.30 8.11
CA SER A 98 15.25 9.35 8.36
C SER A 98 16.11 9.00 7.14
N PHE A 99 15.47 8.61 6.02
CA PHE A 99 16.19 8.27 4.79
C PHE A 99 16.87 9.49 4.18
N GLU A 100 18.21 9.44 4.07
CA GLU A 100 19.02 10.48 3.49
C GLU A 100 19.76 9.95 2.26
N THR A 101 19.69 10.70 1.17
CA THR A 101 20.43 10.44 -0.07
C THR A 101 20.61 11.73 -0.87
N THR A 102 21.74 11.84 -1.55
CA THR A 102 21.96 12.91 -2.54
C THR A 102 21.32 12.61 -3.89
N GLU A 103 20.89 11.37 -4.10
CA GLU A 103 20.28 10.95 -5.37
C GLU A 103 18.90 11.56 -5.55
N ARG A 104 18.55 11.75 -6.83
CA ARG A 104 17.20 12.14 -7.25
C ARG A 104 16.75 11.19 -8.34
N PHE A 105 15.46 10.91 -8.37
CA PHE A 105 14.87 9.88 -9.21
C PHE A 105 13.93 10.50 -10.24
N ASP A 106 13.84 9.89 -11.42
CA ASP A 106 12.88 10.30 -12.46
C ASP A 106 11.45 10.06 -11.98
N ILE A 107 11.24 8.98 -11.20
CA ILE A 107 9.98 8.65 -10.56
C ILE A 107 10.25 8.30 -9.09
N VAL A 108 9.46 8.88 -8.18
CA VAL A 108 9.31 8.38 -6.81
C VAL A 108 7.89 7.87 -6.66
N THR A 109 7.74 6.65 -6.17
CA THR A 109 6.42 6.04 -6.00
C THR A 109 6.25 5.43 -4.63
N CYS A 110 5.01 5.34 -4.18
CA CYS A 110 4.62 4.45 -3.10
C CYS A 110 3.20 3.91 -3.34
N ALA A 111 2.97 2.66 -2.92
CA ALA A 111 1.67 2.04 -3.07
C ALA A 111 1.19 1.46 -1.74
N ARG A 112 0.08 1.99 -1.21
CA ARG A 112 -0.56 1.55 0.05
C ARG A 112 0.30 1.81 1.29
N VAL A 113 1.04 2.92 1.29
CA VAL A 113 1.98 3.30 2.36
C VAL A 113 1.44 4.45 3.20
N LEU A 114 0.97 5.54 2.58
CA LEU A 114 0.57 6.75 3.30
C LEU A 114 -0.57 6.48 4.29
N GLN A 115 -1.43 5.54 3.98
CA GLN A 115 -2.49 5.07 4.87
C GLN A 115 -1.99 4.56 6.24
N TRP A 116 -0.71 4.19 6.36
CA TRP A 116 -0.08 3.69 7.58
C TRP A 116 0.77 4.73 8.29
N LEU A 117 0.73 5.97 7.84
CA LEU A 117 1.51 7.08 8.40
C LEU A 117 0.58 8.08 9.09
N ASN A 118 0.97 8.51 10.28
CA ASN A 118 0.28 9.57 11.01
C ASN A 118 0.70 10.98 10.55
N ARG A 119 1.69 11.07 9.66
CA ARG A 119 2.21 12.30 9.04
C ARG A 119 2.31 12.17 7.52
N PRO A 120 1.20 11.89 6.81
CA PRO A 120 1.23 11.58 5.37
C PRO A 120 1.71 12.77 4.52
N GLU A 121 1.44 14.01 4.94
CA GLU A 121 1.92 15.21 4.24
C GLU A 121 3.44 15.39 4.35
N GLU A 122 4.04 15.19 5.53
CA GLU A 122 5.49 15.21 5.69
C GLU A 122 6.15 14.12 4.83
N ALA A 123 5.58 12.92 4.79
CA ALA A 123 6.04 11.84 3.94
C ALA A 123 6.01 12.23 2.46
N LEU A 124 4.91 12.86 2.01
CA LEU A 124 4.76 13.34 0.64
C LEU A 124 5.81 14.40 0.29
N VAL A 125 6.07 15.36 1.18
CA VAL A 125 7.11 16.39 1.00
C VAL A 125 8.50 15.77 0.89
N ARG A 126 8.82 14.78 1.73
CA ARG A 126 10.08 14.04 1.65
C ARG A 126 10.23 13.32 0.32
N MET A 127 9.20 12.58 -0.10
CA MET A 127 9.20 11.91 -1.39
C MET A 127 9.35 12.89 -2.56
N LYS A 128 8.61 14.02 -2.57
CA LYS A 128 8.76 15.08 -3.57
C LYS A 128 10.19 15.60 -3.67
N ASN A 129 10.89 15.76 -2.53
CA ASN A 129 12.27 16.22 -2.51
C ASN A 129 13.25 15.25 -3.16
N LEU A 130 12.91 13.96 -3.23
CA LEU A 130 13.69 12.92 -3.89
C LEU A 130 13.41 12.82 -5.40
N VAL A 131 12.36 13.49 -5.91
CA VAL A 131 12.07 13.57 -7.33
C VAL A 131 13.00 14.58 -8.01
N LYS A 132 13.52 14.26 -9.20
CA LYS A 132 14.22 15.20 -10.07
C LYS A 132 13.33 16.36 -10.51
N PRO A 133 13.86 17.55 -10.83
CA PRO A 133 13.08 18.57 -11.52
C PRO A 133 12.43 18.00 -12.79
N GLY A 134 11.13 18.23 -12.99
CA GLY A 134 10.33 17.66 -14.07
C GLY A 134 9.97 16.18 -13.94
N GLY A 135 10.46 15.50 -12.90
CA GLY A 135 10.13 14.11 -12.62
C GLY A 135 8.74 13.94 -11.99
N ILE A 136 8.36 12.72 -11.70
CA ILE A 136 7.00 12.32 -11.26
C ILE A 136 7.04 11.80 -9.83
N LEU A 137 6.11 12.29 -9.01
CA LEU A 137 5.69 11.63 -7.79
C LEU A 137 4.37 10.89 -8.08
N ALA A 138 4.31 9.60 -7.76
CA ALA A 138 3.13 8.76 -7.98
C ALA A 138 2.77 7.99 -6.70
N VAL A 139 1.54 8.16 -6.23
CA VAL A 139 1.01 7.52 -5.01
C VAL A 139 -0.27 6.78 -5.34
N LEU A 140 -0.34 5.53 -4.90
CA LEU A 140 -1.57 4.73 -4.95
C LEU A 140 -1.97 4.36 -3.52
N ASP A 141 -3.18 4.75 -3.10
CA ASP A 141 -3.62 4.39 -1.75
C ASP A 141 -5.13 4.18 -1.64
N TYR A 142 -5.59 3.68 -0.48
CA TYR A 142 -6.97 3.33 -0.19
C TYR A 142 -7.80 4.49 0.36
N ASN A 143 -9.10 4.47 0.05
CA ASN A 143 -10.11 4.95 0.98
C ASN A 143 -10.84 3.75 1.58
N HIS A 144 -10.55 3.44 2.83
CA HIS A 144 -11.15 2.34 3.56
C HIS A 144 -12.61 2.57 3.94
N GLU A 145 -13.08 3.82 3.92
CA GLU A 145 -14.47 4.17 4.23
C GLU A 145 -15.41 3.91 3.05
N ARG A 146 -14.84 3.63 1.86
CA ARG A 146 -15.58 3.40 0.61
C ARG A 146 -15.44 1.97 0.07
N ILE A 147 -15.23 1.02 0.97
CA ILE A 147 -15.28 -0.39 0.57
C ILE A 147 -16.73 -0.80 0.29
N GLU A 148 -16.94 -1.63 -0.73
CA GLU A 148 -18.26 -2.14 -1.10
C GLU A 148 -18.25 -3.66 -1.11
N TRP A 149 -19.32 -4.26 -0.60
CA TRP A 149 -19.61 -5.69 -0.65
C TRP A 149 -21.00 -5.94 -1.21
N THR A 150 -21.17 -6.98 -2.00
CA THR A 150 -22.48 -7.42 -2.49
C THR A 150 -22.63 -8.93 -2.29
N PRO A 151 -23.68 -9.34 -1.58
CA PRO A 151 -24.45 -8.58 -0.58
C PRO A 151 -23.55 -8.13 0.57
N GLU A 152 -24.12 -7.39 1.54
CA GLU A 152 -23.36 -7.03 2.75
C GLU A 152 -22.74 -8.27 3.43
N PRO A 153 -21.51 -8.15 3.97
CA PRO A 153 -20.88 -9.24 4.68
C PRO A 153 -21.54 -9.47 6.05
N PRO A 154 -21.26 -10.61 6.71
CA PRO A 154 -21.79 -10.92 8.03
C PRO A 154 -21.55 -9.81 9.06
N ALA A 155 -22.45 -9.71 10.02
CA ALA A 155 -22.37 -8.70 11.07
C ALA A 155 -21.05 -8.77 11.86
N ALA A 156 -20.53 -9.97 12.09
CA ALA A 156 -19.25 -10.16 12.76
C ALA A 156 -18.08 -9.53 11.97
N MET A 157 -18.04 -9.71 10.63
CA MET A 157 -17.01 -9.07 9.79
C MET A 157 -17.17 -7.55 9.75
N ARG A 158 -18.42 -7.04 9.68
CA ARG A 158 -18.66 -5.58 9.75
C ARG A 158 -18.19 -4.99 11.07
N ALA A 159 -18.42 -5.69 12.18
CA ALA A 159 -17.94 -5.26 13.49
C ALA A 159 -16.40 -5.26 13.58
N PHE A 160 -15.75 -6.32 13.06
CA PHE A 160 -14.30 -6.36 12.95
C PHE A 160 -13.77 -5.19 12.11
N TYR A 161 -14.39 -4.93 10.96
CA TYR A 161 -13.96 -3.85 10.06
C TYR A 161 -14.11 -2.47 10.71
N ALA A 162 -15.23 -2.23 11.40
CA ALA A 162 -15.42 -0.98 12.15
C ALA A 162 -14.37 -0.81 13.28
N ALA A 163 -14.06 -1.90 14.01
CA ALA A 163 -13.00 -1.89 15.02
C ALA A 163 -11.62 -1.59 14.40
N PHE A 164 -11.33 -2.16 13.23
CA PHE A 164 -10.10 -1.90 12.48
C PHE A 164 -9.98 -0.43 12.06
N LEU A 165 -11.04 0.18 11.51
CA LEU A 165 -11.04 1.60 11.14
C LEU A 165 -10.85 2.52 12.35
N LYS A 166 -11.53 2.22 13.46
CA LYS A 166 -11.37 2.96 14.72
C LYS A 166 -9.94 2.85 15.26
N TRP A 167 -9.39 1.64 15.28
CA TRP A 167 -8.01 1.38 15.72
C TRP A 167 -6.99 2.15 14.89
N ARG A 168 -7.18 2.28 13.58
CA ARG A 168 -6.35 3.06 12.67
C ARG A 168 -6.48 4.56 12.95
N GLN A 169 -7.72 5.06 13.01
CA GLN A 169 -8.02 6.47 13.25
C GLN A 169 -7.41 6.97 14.58
N GLU A 170 -7.49 6.16 15.63
CA GLU A 170 -6.89 6.48 16.92
C GLU A 170 -5.35 6.41 16.93
N ALA A 171 -4.70 5.85 15.90
CA ALA A 171 -3.26 5.96 15.65
C ALA A 171 -2.89 7.22 14.84
N GLY A 172 -3.89 8.00 14.41
CA GLY A 172 -3.70 9.16 13.54
C GLY A 172 -3.60 8.80 12.06
N PHE A 173 -3.97 7.58 11.68
CA PHE A 173 -3.99 7.18 10.27
C PHE A 173 -5.25 7.70 9.59
N ASP A 174 -5.09 8.18 8.37
CA ASP A 174 -6.19 8.66 7.53
C ASP A 174 -6.82 7.48 6.77
N ASN A 175 -8.06 7.11 7.15
CA ASN A 175 -8.80 6.04 6.50
C ASN A 175 -9.27 6.41 5.08
N ALA A 176 -9.35 7.70 4.76
CA ALA A 176 -9.79 8.23 3.47
C ALA A 176 -8.63 8.86 2.67
N ILE A 177 -7.38 8.52 2.98
CA ILE A 177 -6.19 9.17 2.40
C ILE A 177 -6.22 9.27 0.88
N ALA A 178 -6.77 8.27 0.17
CA ALA A 178 -6.86 8.31 -1.29
C ALA A 178 -7.60 9.57 -1.80
N ASP A 179 -8.71 9.95 -1.17
CA ASP A 179 -9.51 11.11 -1.57
C ASP A 179 -8.81 12.43 -1.20
N HIS A 180 -7.90 12.43 -0.23
CA HIS A 180 -7.15 13.60 0.19
C HIS A 180 -5.84 13.81 -0.59
N LEU A 181 -5.35 12.81 -1.33
CA LEU A 181 -4.08 12.87 -2.04
C LEU A 181 -4.00 14.03 -3.03
N ARG A 182 -5.07 14.29 -3.79
CA ARG A 182 -5.08 15.38 -4.77
C ARG A 182 -4.75 16.72 -4.12
N GLU A 183 -5.46 17.08 -3.07
CA GLU A 183 -5.24 18.32 -2.34
C GLU A 183 -3.83 18.36 -1.74
N LEU A 184 -3.34 17.23 -1.18
CA LEU A 184 -1.99 17.10 -0.66
C LEU A 184 -0.92 17.40 -1.73
N PHE A 185 -1.10 16.90 -2.95
CA PHE A 185 -0.20 17.14 -4.07
C PHE A 185 -0.20 18.62 -4.48
N GLU A 186 -1.38 19.20 -4.73
CA GLU A 186 -1.56 20.57 -5.20
C GLU A 186 -1.00 21.60 -4.18
N ARG A 187 -1.35 21.47 -2.90
CA ARG A 187 -0.88 22.42 -1.88
C ARG A 187 0.63 22.31 -1.58
N ASN A 188 1.24 21.18 -1.90
CA ASN A 188 2.68 21.01 -1.81
C ASN A 188 3.42 21.34 -3.12
N GLY A 189 2.75 22.00 -4.08
CA GLY A 189 3.36 22.54 -5.29
C GLY A 189 3.81 21.48 -6.29
N LEU A 190 3.09 20.37 -6.39
CA LEU A 190 3.18 19.47 -7.52
C LEU A 190 2.23 19.99 -8.63
N GLU A 191 2.67 19.93 -9.87
CA GLU A 191 1.93 20.40 -11.04
C GLU A 191 1.37 19.21 -11.84
N GLU A 192 0.47 19.49 -12.79
CA GLU A 192 -0.15 18.49 -13.66
C GLU A 192 -0.77 17.31 -12.86
N VAL A 193 -1.40 17.63 -11.72
CA VAL A 193 -1.93 16.61 -10.80
C VAL A 193 -3.08 15.86 -11.47
N THR A 194 -2.94 14.56 -11.64
CA THR A 194 -3.96 13.67 -12.17
C THR A 194 -4.40 12.66 -11.13
N VAL A 195 -5.67 12.25 -11.19
CA VAL A 195 -6.28 11.24 -10.32
C VAL A 195 -6.92 10.18 -11.18
N GLU A 196 -6.51 8.93 -11.01
CA GLU A 196 -7.04 7.78 -11.74
C GLU A 196 -7.62 6.76 -10.76
N PRO A 197 -8.90 6.36 -10.89
CA PRO A 197 -9.44 5.24 -10.12
C PRO A 197 -8.69 3.93 -10.45
N GLN A 198 -8.27 3.23 -9.41
CA GLN A 198 -7.63 1.92 -9.51
C GLN A 198 -8.28 0.90 -8.58
N PHE A 199 -9.61 0.86 -8.62
CA PHE A 199 -10.38 -0.05 -7.77
C PHE A 199 -9.97 -1.50 -7.99
N GLU A 200 -9.83 -2.23 -6.88
CA GLU A 200 -9.64 -3.68 -6.90
C GLU A 200 -11.02 -4.33 -6.77
N ILE A 201 -11.53 -4.85 -7.87
CA ILE A 201 -12.88 -5.44 -7.92
C ILE A 201 -12.74 -6.94 -8.07
N SER A 202 -13.28 -7.67 -7.08
CA SER A 202 -13.40 -9.12 -7.08
C SER A 202 -14.86 -9.49 -7.33
N ARG A 203 -15.12 -10.34 -8.33
CA ARG A 203 -16.47 -10.82 -8.68
C ARG A 203 -16.50 -12.32 -8.74
N ARG A 204 -17.62 -12.92 -8.29
CA ARG A 204 -17.78 -14.37 -8.20
C ARG A 204 -17.57 -15.10 -9.54
N GLU A 205 -17.99 -14.48 -10.64
CA GLU A 205 -17.80 -15.06 -11.98
C GLU A 205 -16.32 -15.09 -12.43
N ASN A 206 -15.44 -14.33 -11.77
CA ASN A 206 -14.03 -14.25 -12.14
C ASN A 206 -13.19 -15.31 -11.41
N PRO A 207 -12.24 -15.96 -12.10
CA PRO A 207 -11.26 -16.82 -11.45
C PRO A 207 -10.50 -16.05 -10.37
N GLY A 208 -10.36 -16.67 -9.19
CA GLY A 208 -9.63 -16.05 -8.07
C GLY A 208 -10.48 -15.19 -7.13
N PHE A 209 -11.80 -15.09 -7.33
CA PHE A 209 -12.71 -14.37 -6.43
C PHE A 209 -12.50 -14.74 -4.97
N ALA A 210 -12.48 -16.02 -4.64
CA ALA A 210 -12.33 -16.49 -3.27
C ALA A 210 -11.02 -16.03 -2.63
N VAL A 211 -9.92 -16.07 -3.40
CA VAL A 211 -8.60 -15.64 -2.93
C VAL A 211 -8.54 -14.13 -2.73
N ALA A 212 -9.03 -13.35 -3.69
CA ALA A 212 -8.99 -11.89 -3.63
C ALA A 212 -9.94 -11.34 -2.56
N SER A 213 -11.15 -11.91 -2.44
CA SER A 213 -12.14 -11.47 -1.45
C SER A 213 -11.75 -11.83 -0.01
N ARG A 214 -10.86 -12.82 0.18
CA ARG A 214 -10.43 -13.27 1.51
C ARG A 214 -9.51 -12.27 2.24
N ILE A 215 -9.10 -11.19 1.58
CA ILE A 215 -8.20 -10.17 2.16
C ILE A 215 -8.61 -9.70 3.57
N TRP A 216 -9.91 -9.59 3.87
CA TRP A 216 -10.36 -9.14 5.18
C TRP A 216 -10.32 -10.24 6.25
N ALA A 217 -10.48 -11.50 5.88
CA ALA A 217 -10.16 -12.61 6.77
C ALA A 217 -8.65 -12.66 7.03
N GLU A 218 -7.81 -12.49 6.01
CA GLU A 218 -6.35 -12.43 6.16
C GLU A 218 -5.92 -11.23 7.05
N VAL A 219 -6.55 -10.07 6.91
CA VAL A 219 -6.32 -8.92 7.81
C VAL A 219 -6.74 -9.25 9.24
N ALA A 220 -7.87 -9.93 9.43
CA ALA A 220 -8.32 -10.37 10.75
C ALA A 220 -7.40 -11.43 11.37
N GLU A 221 -6.77 -12.27 10.56
CA GLU A 221 -5.75 -13.24 11.00
C GLU A 221 -4.43 -12.55 11.38
N ILE A 222 -3.96 -11.63 10.54
CA ILE A 222 -2.61 -11.03 10.64
C ILE A 222 -2.59 -9.85 11.60
N ARG A 223 -3.56 -8.94 11.49
CA ARG A 223 -3.65 -7.70 12.31
C ARG A 223 -4.58 -7.84 13.51
N GLY A 224 -5.58 -8.72 13.41
CA GLY A 224 -6.59 -8.91 14.43
C GLY A 224 -6.06 -9.22 15.83
N PRO A 225 -5.02 -10.06 16.01
CA PRO A 225 -4.42 -10.28 17.33
C PRO A 225 -3.92 -9.00 18.02
N GLN A 226 -3.43 -8.02 17.23
CA GLN A 226 -3.05 -6.72 17.78
C GLN A 226 -4.27 -5.89 18.19
N LEU A 227 -5.36 -5.92 17.42
CA LEU A 227 -6.62 -5.25 17.78
C LEU A 227 -7.19 -5.82 19.08
N VAL A 228 -7.12 -7.15 19.26
CA VAL A 228 -7.54 -7.82 20.50
C VAL A 228 -6.69 -7.36 21.68
N LYS A 229 -5.36 -7.37 21.52
CA LYS A 229 -4.43 -6.91 22.54
C LYS A 229 -4.64 -5.45 22.93
N ASP A 230 -4.98 -4.61 21.97
CA ASP A 230 -5.23 -3.18 22.15
C ASP A 230 -6.67 -2.90 22.65
N GLY A 231 -7.53 -3.93 22.81
CA GLY A 231 -8.87 -3.85 23.39
C GLY A 231 -9.97 -3.35 22.46
N TYR A 232 -9.80 -3.45 21.13
CA TYR A 232 -10.79 -2.99 20.14
C TYR A 232 -11.82 -4.05 19.77
N ILE A 233 -11.51 -5.32 19.95
CA ILE A 233 -12.39 -6.45 19.67
C ILE A 233 -12.03 -7.62 20.59
N ALA A 234 -13.01 -8.46 20.95
CA ALA A 234 -12.73 -9.71 21.67
C ALA A 234 -12.18 -10.78 20.71
N GLU A 235 -11.37 -11.70 21.23
CA GLU A 235 -10.79 -12.78 20.41
C GLU A 235 -11.88 -13.67 19.79
N GLU A 236 -12.94 -13.97 20.56
CA GLU A 236 -14.09 -14.74 20.07
C GLU A 236 -14.77 -14.05 18.87
N ASP A 237 -14.97 -12.73 18.94
CA ASP A 237 -15.60 -11.95 17.88
C ASP A 237 -14.71 -11.88 16.64
N ARG A 238 -13.38 -11.78 16.82
CA ARG A 238 -12.40 -11.82 15.74
C ARG A 238 -12.45 -13.17 14.99
N LEU A 239 -12.43 -14.28 15.73
CA LEU A 239 -12.50 -15.62 15.15
C LEU A 239 -13.82 -15.86 14.43
N ARG A 240 -14.94 -15.42 15.04
CA ARG A 240 -16.26 -15.50 14.41
C ARG A 240 -16.33 -14.66 13.12
N ALA A 241 -15.70 -13.49 13.09
CA ALA A 241 -15.63 -12.66 11.89
C ALA A 241 -14.94 -13.40 10.74
N ILE A 242 -13.84 -14.10 11.00
CA ILE A 242 -13.13 -14.89 10.01
C ILE A 242 -14.01 -16.03 9.49
N GLU A 243 -14.57 -16.83 10.39
CA GLU A 243 -15.38 -18.01 10.04
C GLU A 243 -16.61 -17.63 9.20
N GLU A 244 -17.42 -16.67 9.68
CA GLU A 244 -18.61 -16.23 8.97
C GLU A 244 -18.28 -15.59 7.63
N TYR A 245 -17.14 -14.87 7.54
CA TYR A 245 -16.72 -14.24 6.30
C TYR A 245 -16.22 -15.26 5.26
N ASP A 246 -15.51 -16.30 5.67
CA ASP A 246 -15.13 -17.41 4.80
C ASP A 246 -16.37 -18.15 4.26
N GLN A 247 -17.42 -18.31 5.09
CA GLN A 247 -18.72 -18.83 4.65
C GLN A 247 -19.39 -17.89 3.65
N TRP A 248 -19.37 -16.56 3.89
CA TRP A 248 -19.91 -15.56 2.97
C TRP A 248 -19.19 -15.60 1.60
N ILE A 249 -17.87 -15.76 1.59
CA ILE A 249 -17.09 -15.91 0.35
C ILE A 249 -17.53 -17.16 -0.42
N THR A 250 -17.86 -18.25 0.27
CA THR A 250 -18.35 -19.48 -0.33
C THR A 250 -19.75 -19.29 -0.92
N ALA A 251 -20.66 -18.71 -0.16
CA ALA A 251 -22.00 -18.24 -0.51
C ALA A 251 -22.55 -17.42 0.66
N PRO A 252 -23.19 -16.26 0.48
CA PRO A 252 -23.77 -15.69 -0.75
C PRO A 252 -22.94 -14.59 -1.42
N GLY A 253 -21.70 -14.32 -1.00
CA GLY A 253 -20.90 -13.20 -1.52
C GLY A 253 -20.80 -13.20 -3.05
N GLU A 254 -21.09 -12.10 -3.70
CA GLU A 254 -21.08 -11.91 -5.16
C GLU A 254 -19.93 -11.04 -5.63
N SER A 255 -19.66 -9.93 -4.89
CA SER A 255 -18.55 -9.04 -5.20
C SER A 255 -18.04 -8.30 -3.99
N MET A 256 -16.79 -7.87 -4.11
CA MET A 256 -16.13 -6.92 -3.20
C MET A 256 -15.34 -5.92 -4.02
N GLN A 257 -15.42 -4.64 -3.67
CA GLN A 257 -14.62 -3.58 -4.27
C GLN A 257 -13.82 -2.86 -3.19
N LEU A 258 -12.51 -2.81 -3.36
CA LEU A 258 -11.64 -1.92 -2.60
C LEU A 258 -11.47 -0.62 -3.40
N TYR A 259 -11.68 0.51 -2.73
CA TYR A 259 -11.56 1.82 -3.34
C TYR A 259 -10.13 2.35 -3.25
N LEU A 260 -9.48 2.51 -4.39
CA LEU A 260 -8.12 3.05 -4.51
C LEU A 260 -8.08 4.15 -5.56
N LEU A 261 -7.30 5.18 -5.26
CA LEU A 261 -6.95 6.21 -6.24
C LEU A 261 -5.43 6.24 -6.43
N ALA A 262 -5.02 6.30 -7.70
CA ALA A 262 -3.67 6.67 -8.08
C ALA A 262 -3.61 8.16 -8.34
N VAL A 263 -2.73 8.85 -7.65
CA VAL A 263 -2.50 10.29 -7.83
C VAL A 263 -1.06 10.51 -8.25
N GLU A 264 -0.88 11.25 -9.32
CA GLU A 264 0.41 11.59 -9.90
C GLU A 264 0.55 13.10 -10.03
N GLY A 265 1.77 13.60 -9.85
CA GLY A 265 2.08 15.01 -10.06
C GLY A 265 3.54 15.19 -10.45
N ARG A 266 3.81 16.26 -11.19
CA ARG A 266 5.16 16.63 -11.59
C ARG A 266 5.80 17.61 -10.61
N LYS A 267 7.07 17.38 -10.33
CA LYS A 267 7.88 18.37 -9.63
C LYS A 267 8.31 19.46 -10.62
N ASN A 268 8.07 20.71 -10.24
CA ASN A 268 8.42 21.86 -11.05
C ASN A 268 9.88 21.81 -11.52
N GLN A 269 10.12 22.33 -12.72
CA GLN A 269 11.47 22.67 -13.16
C GLN A 269 11.88 24.00 -12.48
N PRO A 270 13.11 24.15 -12.04
CA PRO A 270 13.57 25.39 -11.44
C PRO A 270 13.59 26.54 -12.44
#